data_b86ec849d3db4e02c8c1a0596d7ad962
#
_entry.id   b86ec849d3db4e02c8c1a0596d7ad962
#
_cell.length_a   1.000
_cell.length_b   1.000
_cell.length_c   1.000
_cell.angle_alpha   90.00
_cell.angle_beta   90.00
_cell.angle_gamma   90.00
#
_symmetry.space_group_name_H-M   'P 1'
#
loop_
_entity.id
_entity.type
_entity.pdbx_description
1 polymer ?
#
loop_
_entity_poly.entity_id
_entity_poly.type
_entity_poly.pdbx_seq_one_letter_code
_entity_poly.pdbx_strand_id
1 'polypeptide(L)'
;MSALNDGIKNDASKIWLFDYDLTLYGEEERFVLNSLDHRIAEFVQKTVGGTFESATEIRKDYLHRFGTTLSGLMAMNGTAPDDFFDFIHEPEYLVYPKVSTEKFALLKSLTGHRFVFTNGRGDWSRAGMARMEIAPAIEDVFDLKLMDWEGKPHASAYEKIEKWLVARGVLNKDAKDKSQIVLLEDSLRNLEPAHERGWTTILVNPNVQAPDWVDFHIPHLLNLREKLISNP
;
A
#
# COMPACT_ATOMS: atom_id res chain seq x y z
N MET A 1 -29.65 7.71 1.41
CA MET A 1 -29.66 6.62 2.42
C MET A 1 -28.61 5.64 1.98
N SER A 2 -27.41 5.72 2.57
CA SER A 2 -26.34 4.75 2.33
C SER A 2 -26.84 3.39 2.82
N ALA A 3 -26.86 2.38 1.96
CA ALA A 3 -27.02 1.00 2.40
C ALA A 3 -25.87 0.75 3.38
N LEU A 4 -26.20 0.48 4.65
CA LEU A 4 -25.24 -0.04 5.60
C LEU A 4 -24.67 -1.31 4.98
N ASN A 5 -23.41 -1.28 4.59
CA ASN A 5 -22.74 -2.45 4.06
C ASN A 5 -22.71 -3.50 5.18
N ASP A 6 -23.49 -4.56 5.05
CA ASP A 6 -23.67 -5.62 6.05
C ASP A 6 -22.39 -6.42 6.34
N GLY A 7 -21.30 -6.13 5.61
CA GLY A 7 -19.99 -6.74 5.75
C GLY A 7 -19.41 -7.22 4.41
N ILE A 8 -18.16 -7.67 4.47
CA ILE A 8 -17.40 -8.11 3.30
C ILE A 8 -17.50 -9.64 3.19
N LYS A 9 -18.03 -10.15 2.08
CA LYS A 9 -18.02 -11.59 1.82
C LYS A 9 -16.59 -12.10 1.72
N ASN A 10 -16.27 -13.10 2.51
CA ASN A 10 -14.98 -13.79 2.48
C ASN A 10 -15.13 -15.07 1.62
N ASP A 11 -15.03 -14.93 0.32
CA ASP A 11 -15.21 -16.02 -0.65
C ASP A 11 -14.05 -16.09 -1.66
N ALA A 12 -14.01 -17.18 -2.43
CA ALA A 12 -12.94 -17.50 -3.35
C ALA A 12 -12.79 -16.51 -4.53
N SER A 13 -13.77 -15.64 -4.79
CA SER A 13 -13.71 -14.65 -5.86
C SER A 13 -12.93 -13.39 -5.44
N LYS A 14 -12.65 -13.20 -4.14
CA LYS A 14 -12.02 -11.99 -3.62
C LYS A 14 -10.54 -11.90 -4.01
N ILE A 15 -10.14 -10.69 -4.33
CA ILE A 15 -8.76 -10.29 -4.62
C ILE A 15 -8.40 -9.22 -3.60
N TRP A 16 -7.70 -9.62 -2.55
CA TRP A 16 -7.27 -8.74 -1.48
C TRP A 16 -5.97 -8.06 -1.88
N LEU A 17 -5.99 -6.76 -1.97
CA LEU A 17 -4.82 -5.91 -2.20
C LEU A 17 -4.52 -5.15 -0.92
N PHE A 18 -3.35 -5.35 -0.38
CA PHE A 18 -2.89 -4.66 0.82
C PHE A 18 -1.83 -3.64 0.45
N ASP A 19 -2.01 -2.40 0.87
CA ASP A 19 -0.84 -1.56 1.01
C ASP A 19 0.08 -2.12 2.10
N TYR A 20 1.37 -1.77 2.04
CA TYR A 20 2.33 -2.29 3.00
C TYR A 20 2.53 -1.36 4.20
N ASP A 21 2.93 -0.11 3.95
CA ASP A 21 3.29 0.85 4.98
C ASP A 21 2.04 1.38 5.70
N LEU A 22 2.02 1.32 7.03
CA LEU A 22 0.90 1.71 7.89
C LEU A 22 -0.42 0.94 7.64
N THR A 23 -0.39 -0.11 6.82
CA THR A 23 -1.53 -0.98 6.55
C THR A 23 -1.27 -2.41 7.01
N LEU A 24 -0.28 -3.13 6.43
CA LEU A 24 0.12 -4.46 6.93
C LEU A 24 0.82 -4.37 8.28
N TYR A 25 1.64 -3.37 8.51
CA TYR A 25 1.98 -2.91 9.85
C TYR A 25 1.27 -1.56 10.09
N GLY A 26 0.78 -1.33 11.29
CA GLY A 26 -0.11 -0.20 11.57
C GLY A 26 0.60 0.99 12.20
N GLU A 27 -0.21 1.97 12.64
CA GLU A 27 0.24 3.19 13.32
C GLU A 27 1.07 2.91 14.57
N GLU A 28 0.84 1.80 15.25
CA GLU A 28 1.61 1.36 16.41
C GLU A 28 3.08 1.06 16.07
N GLU A 29 3.38 0.89 14.79
CA GLU A 29 4.72 0.63 14.26
C GLU A 29 5.19 1.74 13.30
N ARG A 30 4.62 2.94 13.40
CA ARG A 30 4.97 4.11 12.59
C ARG A 30 6.47 4.46 12.62
N PHE A 31 7.18 4.04 13.66
CA PHE A 31 8.64 4.23 13.74
C PHE A 31 9.39 3.61 12.55
N VAL A 32 8.83 2.57 11.91
CA VAL A 32 9.38 1.95 10.70
C VAL A 32 9.36 2.96 9.55
N LEU A 33 8.18 3.54 9.26
CA LEU A 33 8.05 4.55 8.21
C LEU A 33 8.84 5.82 8.54
N ASN A 34 8.87 6.25 9.82
CA ASN A 34 9.63 7.43 10.23
C ASN A 34 11.13 7.29 9.95
N SER A 35 11.69 6.07 10.10
CA SER A 35 13.10 5.82 9.77
C SER A 35 13.36 5.95 8.27
N LEU A 36 12.45 5.43 7.42
CA LEU A 36 12.54 5.61 5.97
C LEU A 36 12.34 7.08 5.56
N ASP A 37 11.38 7.76 6.16
CA ASP A 37 11.11 9.19 5.91
C ASP A 37 12.36 10.07 6.20
N HIS A 38 13.07 9.73 7.26
CA HIS A 38 14.34 10.40 7.58
C HIS A 38 15.40 10.16 6.49
N ARG A 39 15.59 8.90 6.08
CA ARG A 39 16.52 8.54 5.01
C ARG A 39 16.15 9.17 3.67
N ILE A 40 14.85 9.22 3.35
CA ILE A 40 14.36 9.90 2.15
C ILE A 40 14.72 11.41 2.20
N ALA A 41 14.54 12.08 3.35
CA ALA A 41 14.91 13.48 3.50
C ALA A 41 16.43 13.70 3.37
N GLU A 42 17.26 12.80 3.89
CA GLU A 42 18.72 12.82 3.70
C GLU A 42 19.10 12.66 2.22
N PHE A 43 18.44 11.75 1.50
CA PHE A 43 18.69 11.59 0.07
C PHE A 43 18.27 12.82 -0.73
N VAL A 44 17.12 13.43 -0.40
CA VAL A 44 16.70 14.71 -1.00
C VAL A 44 17.73 15.79 -0.72
N GLN A 45 18.21 15.92 0.52
CA GLN A 45 19.25 16.89 0.87
C GLN A 45 20.53 16.67 0.06
N LYS A 46 20.97 15.43 -0.08
CA LYS A 46 22.14 15.05 -0.88
C LYS A 46 21.99 15.44 -2.36
N THR A 47 20.76 15.27 -2.90
CA THR A 47 20.49 15.47 -4.33
C THR A 47 20.22 16.93 -4.69
N VAL A 48 19.46 17.64 -3.85
CA VAL A 48 18.97 19.00 -4.13
C VAL A 48 19.82 20.05 -3.43
N GLY A 49 20.50 19.68 -2.32
CA GLY A 49 21.24 20.59 -1.45
C GLY A 49 20.34 21.24 -0.38
N GLY A 50 20.90 22.23 0.32
CA GLY A 50 20.21 22.97 1.37
C GLY A 50 20.29 22.32 2.76
N THR A 51 19.38 22.72 3.65
CA THR A 51 19.29 22.17 5.02
C THR A 51 18.38 20.93 5.04
N PHE A 52 18.46 20.14 6.10
CA PHE A 52 17.58 18.99 6.30
C PHE A 52 16.10 19.40 6.36
N GLU A 53 15.81 20.56 6.95
CA GLU A 53 14.45 21.11 7.02
C GLU A 53 13.92 21.43 5.62
N SER A 54 14.72 22.12 4.78
CA SER A 54 14.33 22.42 3.39
C SER A 54 14.16 21.15 2.56
N ALA A 55 15.01 20.16 2.75
CA ALA A 55 14.88 18.86 2.09
C ALA A 55 13.61 18.12 2.50
N THR A 56 13.23 18.19 3.78
CA THR A 56 11.98 17.63 4.29
C THR A 56 10.75 18.28 3.64
N GLU A 57 10.76 19.60 3.44
CA GLU A 57 9.67 20.29 2.75
C GLU A 57 9.62 19.94 1.25
N ILE A 58 10.77 19.83 0.58
CA ILE A 58 10.85 19.38 -0.82
C ILE A 58 10.32 17.92 -0.94
N ARG A 59 10.68 17.04 0.00
CA ARG A 59 10.16 15.68 0.06
C ARG A 59 8.62 15.66 0.09
N LYS A 60 8.02 16.46 0.97
CA LYS A 60 6.56 16.57 1.10
C LYS A 60 5.92 17.15 -0.17
N ASP A 61 6.51 18.19 -0.76
CA ASP A 61 6.05 18.78 -2.02
C ASP A 61 6.07 17.74 -3.15
N TYR A 62 7.17 16.99 -3.29
CA TYR A 62 7.28 15.96 -4.31
C TYR A 62 6.27 14.84 -4.10
N LEU A 63 6.09 14.36 -2.87
CA LEU A 63 5.05 13.39 -2.53
C LEU A 63 3.66 13.91 -2.91
N HIS A 64 3.36 15.17 -2.62
CA HIS A 64 2.07 15.77 -2.92
C HIS A 64 1.84 15.93 -4.42
N ARG A 65 2.83 16.44 -5.18
CA ARG A 65 2.70 16.77 -6.61
C ARG A 65 2.81 15.56 -7.53
N PHE A 66 3.67 14.61 -7.19
CA PHE A 66 4.05 13.50 -8.06
C PHE A 66 3.60 12.12 -7.56
N GLY A 67 2.89 12.05 -6.44
CA GLY A 67 2.43 10.78 -5.84
C GLY A 67 3.48 10.09 -4.97
N THR A 68 4.77 10.16 -5.34
CA THR A 68 5.89 9.70 -4.52
C THR A 68 7.04 10.71 -4.55
N THR A 69 7.87 10.72 -3.50
CA THR A 69 9.10 11.54 -3.49
C THR A 69 10.04 11.13 -4.63
N LEU A 70 10.15 9.82 -4.90
CA LEU A 70 10.99 9.33 -6.00
C LEU A 70 10.52 9.84 -7.36
N SER A 71 9.22 9.80 -7.66
CA SER A 71 8.68 10.33 -8.93
C SER A 71 9.03 11.82 -9.10
N GLY A 72 8.97 12.60 -8.01
CA GLY A 72 9.40 13.99 -8.01
C GLY A 72 10.90 14.16 -8.27
N LEU A 73 11.74 13.37 -7.61
CA LEU A 73 13.20 13.37 -7.83
C LEU A 73 13.58 12.96 -9.25
N MET A 74 12.91 11.96 -9.82
CA MET A 74 13.10 11.56 -11.21
C MET A 74 12.77 12.71 -12.17
N ALA A 75 11.61 13.32 -11.99
CA ALA A 75 11.11 14.39 -12.88
C ALA A 75 11.94 15.68 -12.78
N MET A 76 12.33 16.06 -11.57
CA MET A 76 12.95 17.37 -11.30
C MET A 76 14.49 17.33 -11.26
N ASN A 77 15.07 16.17 -10.94
CA ASN A 77 16.50 16.02 -10.68
C ASN A 77 17.17 14.92 -11.52
N GLY A 78 16.40 14.14 -12.30
CA GLY A 78 16.95 13.05 -13.10
C GLY A 78 17.47 11.87 -12.26
N THR A 79 16.99 11.71 -11.03
CA THR A 79 17.43 10.66 -10.11
C THR A 79 17.12 9.27 -10.67
N ALA A 80 18.09 8.37 -10.68
CA ALA A 80 17.85 6.97 -11.00
C ALA A 80 17.15 6.27 -9.80
N PRO A 81 16.10 5.47 -10.05
CA PRO A 81 15.38 4.78 -8.99
C PRO A 81 16.26 3.90 -8.11
N ASP A 82 17.21 3.17 -8.71
CA ASP A 82 18.10 2.27 -7.96
C ASP A 82 19.00 3.07 -6.99
N ASP A 83 19.55 4.24 -7.39
CA ASP A 83 20.35 5.10 -6.52
C ASP A 83 19.55 5.56 -5.28
N PHE A 84 18.27 5.90 -5.48
CA PHE A 84 17.38 6.29 -4.40
C PHE A 84 17.12 5.11 -3.44
N PHE A 85 16.70 3.98 -3.98
CA PHE A 85 16.34 2.83 -3.16
C PHE A 85 17.54 2.21 -2.44
N ASP A 86 18.69 2.12 -3.09
CA ASP A 86 19.90 1.59 -2.48
C ASP A 86 20.37 2.46 -1.31
N PHE A 87 20.18 3.78 -1.42
CA PHE A 87 20.50 4.69 -0.32
C PHE A 87 19.51 4.58 0.85
N ILE A 88 18.20 4.61 0.58
CA ILE A 88 17.21 4.61 1.67
C ILE A 88 17.07 3.24 2.35
N HIS A 89 17.49 2.16 1.68
CA HIS A 89 17.47 0.81 2.19
C HIS A 89 18.86 0.27 2.55
N GLU A 90 19.82 1.13 2.87
CA GLU A 90 21.11 0.69 3.41
C GLU A 90 20.90 -0.13 4.69
N PRO A 91 21.43 -1.37 4.79
CA PRO A 91 21.05 -2.34 5.83
C PRO A 91 21.22 -1.86 7.27
N GLU A 92 22.18 -0.95 7.52
CA GLU A 92 22.47 -0.43 8.85
C GLU A 92 21.39 0.53 9.38
N TYR A 93 20.54 1.08 8.51
CA TYR A 93 19.45 2.00 8.86
C TYR A 93 18.08 1.33 8.84
N LEU A 94 18.00 0.05 8.43
CA LEU A 94 16.72 -0.63 8.28
C LEU A 94 16.11 -1.00 9.61
N VAL A 95 14.89 -0.57 9.82
CA VAL A 95 14.03 -0.93 10.94
C VAL A 95 12.83 -1.69 10.40
N TYR A 96 12.49 -2.81 11.03
CA TYR A 96 11.40 -3.67 10.56
C TYR A 96 10.26 -3.74 11.56
N PRO A 97 9.03 -4.01 11.09
CA PRO A 97 7.89 -4.31 11.96
C PRO A 97 8.14 -5.59 12.78
N LYS A 98 7.38 -5.71 13.87
CA LYS A 98 7.46 -6.89 14.77
C LYS A 98 6.74 -8.11 14.20
N VAL A 99 7.15 -9.28 14.66
CA VAL A 99 6.42 -10.54 14.41
C VAL A 99 4.97 -10.42 14.87
N SER A 100 4.03 -10.93 14.06
CA SER A 100 2.61 -10.93 14.38
C SER A 100 1.90 -12.21 13.94
N THR A 101 1.79 -13.15 14.83
CA THR A 101 1.04 -14.40 14.63
C THR A 101 -0.45 -14.14 14.38
N GLU A 102 -1.00 -13.08 14.98
CA GLU A 102 -2.41 -12.69 14.78
C GLU A 102 -2.68 -12.16 13.39
N LYS A 103 -1.78 -11.32 12.82
CA LYS A 103 -1.85 -10.86 11.43
C LYS A 103 -1.71 -12.04 10.47
N PHE A 104 -0.76 -12.95 10.73
CA PHE A 104 -0.62 -14.17 9.94
C PHE A 104 -1.91 -15.00 9.93
N ALA A 105 -2.49 -15.27 11.11
CA ALA A 105 -3.73 -16.03 11.23
C ALA A 105 -4.91 -15.35 10.51
N LEU A 106 -5.03 -14.02 10.60
CA LEU A 106 -6.03 -13.25 9.87
C LEU A 106 -5.84 -13.42 8.35
N LEU A 107 -4.64 -13.14 7.83
CA LEU A 107 -4.36 -13.20 6.40
C LEU A 107 -4.59 -14.61 5.84
N LYS A 108 -4.24 -15.67 6.58
CA LYS A 108 -4.50 -17.06 6.19
C LYS A 108 -5.98 -17.44 6.22
N SER A 109 -6.80 -16.74 7.01
CA SER A 109 -8.26 -16.97 7.06
C SER A 109 -9.02 -16.33 5.91
N LEU A 110 -8.39 -15.42 5.17
CA LEU A 110 -9.00 -14.80 4.01
C LEU A 110 -9.03 -15.78 2.83
N THR A 111 -10.21 -15.92 2.24
CA THR A 111 -10.43 -16.74 1.05
C THR A 111 -10.14 -15.91 -0.21
N GLY A 112 -9.73 -16.55 -1.28
CA GLY A 112 -9.33 -15.87 -2.52
C GLY A 112 -7.85 -15.51 -2.55
N HIS A 113 -7.48 -14.56 -3.40
CA HIS A 113 -6.10 -14.16 -3.65
C HIS A 113 -5.65 -13.01 -2.77
N ARG A 114 -4.39 -12.96 -2.40
CA ARG A 114 -3.80 -11.96 -1.50
C ARG A 114 -2.48 -11.44 -2.04
N PHE A 115 -2.46 -10.15 -2.36
CA PHE A 115 -1.28 -9.47 -2.91
C PHE A 115 -0.98 -8.19 -2.13
N VAL A 116 0.26 -7.78 -2.14
CA VAL A 116 0.66 -6.43 -1.72
C VAL A 116 0.65 -5.50 -2.93
N PHE A 117 0.10 -4.29 -2.78
CA PHE A 117 0.09 -3.22 -3.77
C PHE A 117 0.68 -1.95 -3.13
N THR A 118 1.99 -1.72 -3.32
CA THR A 118 2.75 -0.73 -2.57
C THR A 118 3.51 0.25 -3.46
N ASN A 119 3.63 1.50 -2.99
CA ASN A 119 4.53 2.52 -3.56
C ASN A 119 5.99 2.33 -3.13
N GLY A 120 6.26 1.35 -2.28
CA GLY A 120 7.60 0.96 -1.89
C GLY A 120 8.28 0.02 -2.89
N ARG A 121 9.53 -0.31 -2.60
CA ARG A 121 10.30 -1.34 -3.33
C ARG A 121 9.90 -2.74 -2.85
N GLY A 122 9.67 -3.66 -3.78
CA GLY A 122 9.11 -4.98 -3.47
C GLY A 122 10.01 -5.86 -2.61
N ASP A 123 11.33 -5.77 -2.75
CA ASP A 123 12.28 -6.51 -1.90
C ASP A 123 12.25 -6.02 -0.44
N TRP A 124 12.09 -4.71 -0.21
CA TRP A 124 11.86 -4.15 1.12
C TRP A 124 10.58 -4.71 1.77
N SER A 125 9.46 -4.66 1.05
CA SER A 125 8.18 -5.19 1.55
C SER A 125 8.26 -6.70 1.83
N ARG A 126 8.94 -7.47 0.96
CA ARG A 126 9.16 -8.91 1.18
C ARG A 126 10.01 -9.18 2.41
N ALA A 127 11.10 -8.41 2.61
CA ALA A 127 11.96 -8.53 3.79
C ALA A 127 11.19 -8.21 5.07
N GLY A 128 10.37 -7.15 5.07
CA GLY A 128 9.53 -6.78 6.19
C GLY A 128 8.47 -7.84 6.51
N MET A 129 7.76 -8.35 5.49
CA MET A 129 6.79 -9.44 5.68
C MET A 129 7.44 -10.72 6.22
N ALA A 130 8.69 -11.03 5.80
CA ALA A 130 9.44 -12.15 6.34
C ALA A 130 9.77 -11.95 7.82
N ARG A 131 10.16 -10.73 8.22
CA ARG A 131 10.40 -10.37 9.63
C ARG A 131 9.14 -10.42 10.48
N MET A 132 8.00 -10.03 9.92
CA MET A 132 6.69 -10.16 10.56
C MET A 132 6.18 -11.60 10.62
N GLU A 133 6.81 -12.54 9.93
CA GLU A 133 6.39 -13.93 9.73
C GLU A 133 5.05 -14.08 9.00
N ILE A 134 4.64 -13.07 8.20
CA ILE A 134 3.39 -13.09 7.44
C ILE A 134 3.58 -13.42 5.94
N ALA A 135 4.82 -13.46 5.46
CA ALA A 135 5.13 -13.70 4.04
C ALA A 135 4.42 -14.93 3.44
N PRO A 136 4.29 -16.09 4.13
CA PRO A 136 3.60 -17.25 3.56
C PRO A 136 2.08 -17.07 3.39
N ALA A 137 1.50 -15.98 3.87
CA ALA A 137 0.08 -15.65 3.67
C ALA A 137 -0.17 -14.74 2.45
N ILE A 138 0.87 -14.20 1.84
CA ILE A 138 0.83 -13.29 0.68
C ILE A 138 1.39 -14.02 -0.54
N GLU A 139 0.71 -13.93 -1.67
CA GLU A 139 1.08 -14.64 -2.91
C GLU A 139 2.17 -13.91 -3.69
N ASP A 140 2.07 -12.56 -3.79
CA ASP A 140 3.07 -11.76 -4.49
C ASP A 140 2.96 -10.26 -4.11
N VAL A 141 3.92 -9.46 -4.60
CA VAL A 141 3.99 -8.01 -4.38
C VAL A 141 3.99 -7.30 -5.73
N PHE A 142 3.04 -6.38 -5.92
CA PHE A 142 3.02 -5.43 -7.02
C PHE A 142 3.54 -4.09 -6.50
N ASP A 143 4.76 -3.75 -6.88
CA ASP A 143 5.55 -2.67 -6.34
C ASP A 143 5.68 -1.48 -7.31
N LEU A 144 6.34 -0.41 -6.87
CA LEU A 144 6.54 0.80 -7.66
C LEU A 144 7.29 0.56 -8.98
N LYS A 145 8.17 -0.44 -9.04
CA LYS A 145 8.87 -0.82 -10.28
C LYS A 145 7.91 -1.41 -11.31
N LEU A 146 6.97 -2.26 -10.88
CA LEU A 146 5.92 -2.82 -11.75
C LEU A 146 4.89 -1.76 -12.19
N MET A 147 4.85 -0.62 -11.51
CA MET A 147 4.07 0.55 -11.88
C MET A 147 4.83 1.51 -12.82
N ASP A 148 6.02 1.13 -13.32
CA ASP A 148 6.92 1.99 -14.10
C ASP A 148 7.24 3.31 -13.38
N TRP A 149 7.42 3.25 -12.07
CA TRP A 149 7.75 4.35 -11.16
C TRP A 149 6.67 5.42 -10.99
N GLU A 150 5.49 5.22 -11.57
CA GLU A 150 4.31 6.06 -11.40
C GLU A 150 3.30 5.37 -10.47
N GLY A 151 3.51 5.55 -9.16
CA GLY A 151 2.76 4.86 -8.12
C GLY A 151 1.36 5.41 -7.87
N LYS A 152 0.69 4.83 -6.87
CA LYS A 152 -0.56 5.38 -6.33
C LYS A 152 -0.34 6.85 -5.92
N PRO A 153 -1.26 7.77 -6.15
CA PRO A 153 -2.66 7.59 -6.59
C PRO A 153 -2.86 7.70 -8.11
N HIS A 154 -1.83 7.69 -8.94
CA HIS A 154 -1.98 7.83 -10.39
C HIS A 154 -2.81 6.69 -10.98
N ALA A 155 -3.77 7.02 -11.84
CA ALA A 155 -4.69 6.06 -12.47
C ALA A 155 -3.95 4.92 -13.19
N SER A 156 -2.79 5.22 -13.79
CA SER A 156 -1.93 4.23 -14.46
C SER A 156 -1.49 3.08 -13.54
N ALA A 157 -1.25 3.35 -12.25
CA ALA A 157 -0.88 2.33 -11.27
C ALA A 157 -2.00 1.27 -11.11
N TYR A 158 -3.25 1.71 -11.06
CA TYR A 158 -4.42 0.84 -10.93
C TYR A 158 -4.71 0.08 -12.23
N GLU A 159 -4.50 0.71 -13.38
CA GLU A 159 -4.61 0.02 -14.68
C GLU A 159 -3.55 -1.08 -14.82
N LYS A 160 -2.33 -0.82 -14.38
CA LYS A 160 -1.22 -1.77 -14.46
C LYS A 160 -1.46 -2.98 -13.56
N ILE A 161 -1.92 -2.78 -12.31
CA ILE A 161 -2.23 -3.92 -11.44
C ILE A 161 -3.43 -4.72 -11.96
N GLU A 162 -4.48 -4.09 -12.51
CA GLU A 162 -5.58 -4.83 -13.15
C GLU A 162 -5.08 -5.71 -14.30
N LYS A 163 -4.23 -5.17 -15.18
CA LYS A 163 -3.62 -5.93 -16.28
C LYS A 163 -2.76 -7.10 -15.76
N TRP A 164 -2.03 -6.85 -14.68
CA TRP A 164 -1.20 -7.86 -14.03
C TRP A 164 -2.04 -8.98 -13.41
N LEU A 165 -3.17 -8.67 -12.77
CA LEU A 165 -4.13 -9.63 -12.24
C LEU A 165 -4.79 -10.45 -13.35
N VAL A 166 -5.14 -9.81 -14.49
CA VAL A 166 -5.67 -10.50 -15.67
C VAL A 166 -4.63 -11.46 -16.26
N ALA A 167 -3.39 -11.03 -16.41
CA ALA A 167 -2.32 -11.86 -16.95
C ALA A 167 -2.02 -13.11 -16.07
N ARG A 168 -2.33 -13.04 -14.76
CA ARG A 168 -2.23 -14.17 -13.82
C ARG A 168 -3.49 -15.06 -13.79
N GLY A 169 -4.53 -14.71 -14.54
CA GLY A 169 -5.80 -15.44 -14.54
C GLY A 169 -6.63 -15.24 -13.26
N VAL A 170 -6.28 -14.25 -12.43
CA VAL A 170 -6.94 -13.92 -11.16
C VAL A 170 -8.15 -13.02 -11.38
N LEU A 171 -8.04 -12.07 -12.32
CA LEU A 171 -9.12 -11.16 -12.71
C LEU A 171 -9.61 -11.50 -14.12
N ASN A 172 -10.93 -11.59 -14.31
CA ASN A 172 -11.48 -11.68 -15.66
C ASN A 172 -11.32 -10.33 -16.38
N LYS A 173 -10.72 -10.33 -17.58
CA LYS A 173 -10.51 -9.13 -18.40
C LYS A 173 -11.81 -8.38 -18.75
N ASP A 174 -12.91 -9.11 -18.86
CA ASP A 174 -14.24 -8.60 -19.24
C ASP A 174 -15.12 -8.29 -18.02
N ALA A 175 -14.57 -8.37 -16.79
CA ALA A 175 -15.32 -8.08 -15.57
C ALA A 175 -15.79 -6.62 -15.56
N LYS A 176 -17.11 -6.45 -15.59
CA LYS A 176 -17.76 -5.12 -15.46
C LYS A 176 -17.87 -4.70 -14.00
N ASP A 177 -18.12 -5.65 -13.12
CA ASP A 177 -18.12 -5.47 -11.67
C ASP A 177 -16.73 -5.82 -11.13
N LYS A 178 -16.10 -4.86 -10.48
CA LYS A 178 -14.77 -4.99 -9.86
C LYS A 178 -14.81 -4.97 -8.34
N SER A 179 -15.98 -5.04 -7.73
CA SER A 179 -16.15 -5.06 -6.26
C SER A 179 -15.51 -6.28 -5.59
N GLN A 180 -15.12 -7.29 -6.39
CA GLN A 180 -14.31 -8.41 -5.91
C GLN A 180 -12.86 -8.00 -5.56
N ILE A 181 -12.33 -6.90 -6.12
CA ILE A 181 -11.04 -6.34 -5.75
C ILE A 181 -11.26 -5.50 -4.48
N VAL A 182 -10.57 -5.84 -3.42
CA VAL A 182 -10.66 -5.18 -2.12
C VAL A 182 -9.33 -4.54 -1.81
N LEU A 183 -9.26 -3.21 -1.77
CA LEU A 183 -8.05 -2.48 -1.41
C LEU A 183 -8.11 -2.04 0.05
N LEU A 184 -7.11 -2.47 0.83
CA LEU A 184 -6.83 -1.99 2.17
C LEU A 184 -5.67 -0.99 2.10
N GLU A 185 -5.89 0.22 2.62
CA GLU A 185 -4.97 1.34 2.44
C GLU A 185 -5.15 2.34 3.61
N ASP A 186 -4.09 2.98 4.08
CA ASP A 186 -4.13 3.99 5.15
C ASP A 186 -4.42 5.41 4.63
N SER A 187 -4.24 5.65 3.33
CA SER A 187 -4.35 6.95 2.68
C SER A 187 -5.63 7.07 1.83
N LEU A 188 -6.50 8.03 2.16
CA LEU A 188 -7.68 8.35 1.36
C LEU A 188 -7.32 8.68 -0.09
N ARG A 189 -6.22 9.39 -0.29
CA ARG A 189 -5.73 9.78 -1.62
C ARG A 189 -5.46 8.56 -2.52
N ASN A 190 -5.00 7.46 -1.94
CA ASN A 190 -4.76 6.21 -2.66
C ASN A 190 -6.01 5.35 -2.78
N LEU A 191 -7.00 5.51 -1.90
CA LEU A 191 -8.29 4.80 -2.01
C LEU A 191 -9.23 5.39 -3.07
N GLU A 192 -9.16 6.71 -3.30
CA GLU A 192 -10.10 7.40 -4.20
C GLU A 192 -10.08 6.83 -5.63
N PRO A 193 -8.92 6.60 -6.30
CA PRO A 193 -8.91 5.99 -7.63
C PRO A 193 -9.41 4.54 -7.66
N ALA A 194 -9.28 3.79 -6.55
CA ALA A 194 -9.83 2.45 -6.43
C ALA A 194 -11.37 2.50 -6.36
N HIS A 195 -11.93 3.42 -5.56
CA HIS A 195 -13.36 3.68 -5.49
C HIS A 195 -13.94 4.05 -6.86
N GLU A 196 -13.33 4.99 -7.58
CA GLU A 196 -13.74 5.40 -8.93
C GLU A 196 -13.75 4.25 -9.94
N ARG A 197 -12.94 3.21 -9.71
CA ARG A 197 -12.87 1.99 -10.53
C ARG A 197 -13.87 0.91 -10.10
N GLY A 198 -14.68 1.15 -9.07
CA GLY A 198 -15.66 0.22 -8.53
C GLY A 198 -15.06 -0.90 -7.68
N TRP A 199 -13.85 -0.71 -7.13
CA TRP A 199 -13.26 -1.62 -6.16
C TRP A 199 -13.89 -1.41 -4.79
N THR A 200 -13.88 -2.45 -3.96
CA THR A 200 -14.22 -2.29 -2.54
C THR A 200 -13.06 -1.63 -1.80
N THR A 201 -13.34 -0.56 -1.07
CA THR A 201 -12.34 0.25 -0.38
C THR A 201 -12.41 0.08 1.13
N ILE A 202 -11.26 -0.15 1.77
CA ILE A 202 -11.13 -0.24 3.23
C ILE A 202 -10.06 0.73 3.69
N LEU A 203 -10.48 1.78 4.39
CA LEU A 203 -9.54 2.67 5.08
C LEU A 203 -9.04 1.99 6.35
N VAL A 204 -7.72 1.83 6.46
CA VAL A 204 -7.03 1.29 7.64
C VAL A 204 -6.29 2.42 8.34
N ASN A 205 -7.00 3.21 9.13
CA ASN A 205 -6.38 4.38 9.79
C ASN A 205 -7.19 4.80 11.02
N PRO A 206 -6.60 4.80 12.25
CA PRO A 206 -7.30 5.21 13.47
C PRO A 206 -7.48 6.73 13.58
N ASN A 207 -6.72 7.52 12.80
CA ASN A 207 -6.60 8.98 12.98
C ASN A 207 -7.38 9.78 11.93
N VAL A 208 -7.96 9.12 10.92
CA VAL A 208 -8.65 9.76 9.80
C VAL A 208 -10.11 9.34 9.79
N GLN A 209 -11.03 10.31 9.71
CA GLN A 209 -12.43 10.01 9.49
C GLN A 209 -12.67 9.61 8.04
N ALA A 210 -13.31 8.47 7.84
CA ALA A 210 -13.67 8.00 6.50
C ALA A 210 -14.80 8.87 5.91
N PRO A 211 -14.66 9.35 4.67
CA PRO A 211 -15.75 9.96 3.93
C PRO A 211 -16.78 8.91 3.48
N ASP A 212 -17.99 9.37 3.10
CA ASP A 212 -19.13 8.50 2.76
C ASP A 212 -18.88 7.57 1.56
N TRP A 213 -17.90 7.86 0.72
CA TRP A 213 -17.54 7.02 -0.43
C TRP A 213 -16.64 5.84 -0.08
N VAL A 214 -16.02 5.81 1.11
CA VAL A 214 -15.25 4.66 1.59
C VAL A 214 -16.21 3.57 2.06
N ASP A 215 -16.08 2.37 1.54
CA ASP A 215 -17.01 1.28 1.87
C ASP A 215 -16.88 0.81 3.32
N PHE A 216 -15.63 0.70 3.82
CA PHE A 216 -15.37 0.27 5.19
C PHE A 216 -14.22 1.07 5.80
N HIS A 217 -14.33 1.31 7.11
CA HIS A 217 -13.27 1.93 7.92
C HIS A 217 -12.96 1.04 9.11
N ILE A 218 -11.67 0.79 9.30
CA ILE A 218 -11.12 0.03 10.44
C ILE A 218 -9.89 0.77 11.00
N PRO A 219 -9.72 0.82 12.33
CA PRO A 219 -8.55 1.48 12.91
C PRO A 219 -7.25 0.73 12.66
N HIS A 220 -7.29 -0.61 12.63
CA HIS A 220 -6.13 -1.49 12.46
C HIS A 220 -6.50 -2.70 11.60
N LEU A 221 -5.52 -3.30 10.93
CA LEU A 221 -5.73 -4.47 10.08
C LEU A 221 -6.51 -5.60 10.78
N LEU A 222 -6.23 -5.86 12.05
CA LEU A 222 -6.88 -6.96 12.80
C LEU A 222 -8.39 -6.78 12.96
N ASN A 223 -8.90 -5.53 12.90
CA ASN A 223 -10.34 -5.26 12.93
C ASN A 223 -11.05 -5.66 11.62
N LEU A 224 -10.31 -6.06 10.58
CA LEU A 224 -10.92 -6.62 9.38
C LEU A 224 -11.81 -7.82 9.70
N ARG A 225 -11.48 -8.64 10.73
CA ARG A 225 -12.30 -9.77 11.18
C ARG A 225 -13.74 -9.39 11.48
N GLU A 226 -13.96 -8.19 12.03
CA GLU A 226 -15.28 -7.68 12.41
C GLU A 226 -16.13 -7.29 11.17
N LYS A 227 -15.49 -7.11 10.04
CA LYS A 227 -16.14 -6.75 8.77
C LYS A 227 -16.39 -7.95 7.86
N LEU A 228 -15.80 -9.11 8.16
CA LEU A 228 -15.99 -10.32 7.37
C LEU A 228 -17.31 -10.99 7.73
N ILE A 229 -18.10 -11.31 6.70
CA ILE A 229 -19.27 -12.19 6.84
C ILE A 229 -18.92 -13.57 6.27
N SER A 230 -19.17 -14.60 7.09
CA SER A 230 -19.07 -15.99 6.63
C SER A 230 -20.18 -16.25 5.62
N ASN A 231 -19.87 -16.94 4.53
CA ASN A 231 -20.93 -17.53 3.72
C ASN A 231 -21.67 -18.56 4.59
N PRO A 232 -23.02 -18.56 4.56
CA PRO A 232 -23.83 -19.55 5.27
C PRO A 232 -23.58 -20.97 4.73
#